data_797b7c98f13801f15b30bd689770795b
#
_entry.id   797b7c98f13801f15b30bd689770795b
#
_cell.length_a   1.000
_cell.length_b   1.000
_cell.length_c   1.000
_cell.angle_alpha   90.00
_cell.angle_beta   90.00
_cell.angle_gamma   90.00
#
_symmetry.space_group_name_H-M   'P 1'
#
loop_
_entity.id
_entity.type
_entity.pdbx_description
1 polymer ?
#
loop_
_entity_poly.entity_id
_entity_poly.type
_entity_poly.pdbx_seq_one_letter_code
_entity_poly.pdbx_strand_id
1 'polypeptide(L)'
;MNVSYLGPESSFTYQAACQLFPTEQLTAYASIPACLRALFRKQVDLAVVPVENSLEGSVHHTIDLLSKHPEVEVKSEIVLPIKQQLLGNAATKITKILSHPQALAQSQQFLETHYPNVPLVATESTTAAAMYVAEHPKGEAAAIASLETAQHVGLEILAVNIQDNELNQTRFWIVGDRKMTSQQPVPVKMSVI
;
A
#
# COMPACT_ATOMS: atom_id res chain seq x y z
N MET A 1 8.81 20.31 1.03
CA MET A 1 7.38 20.13 0.63
C MET A 1 6.79 19.03 1.51
N ASN A 2 5.56 19.18 1.98
CA ASN A 2 4.89 18.19 2.83
C ASN A 2 3.93 17.38 1.98
N VAL A 3 4.04 16.06 2.03
CA VAL A 3 3.22 15.16 1.23
C VAL A 3 2.47 14.17 2.12
N SER A 4 1.13 14.17 2.03
CA SER A 4 0.31 13.17 2.72
C SER A 4 0.21 11.89 1.89
N TYR A 5 0.05 10.76 2.57
CA TYR A 5 -0.23 9.48 1.93
C TYR A 5 -1.11 8.59 2.80
N LEU A 6 -1.80 7.62 2.17
CA LEU A 6 -2.54 6.60 2.91
C LEU A 6 -1.55 5.65 3.60
N GLY A 7 -1.48 5.73 4.93
CA GLY A 7 -0.62 4.88 5.76
C GLY A 7 -1.09 3.42 5.83
N PRO A 8 -0.39 2.63 6.61
CA PRO A 8 0.80 3.00 7.39
C PRO A 8 2.09 3.12 6.55
N GLU A 9 3.19 3.44 7.21
CA GLU A 9 4.53 3.34 6.62
C GLU A 9 4.78 1.91 6.11
N SER A 10 5.58 1.75 5.05
CA SER A 10 5.80 0.52 4.27
C SER A 10 4.58 0.00 3.45
N SER A 11 3.42 0.68 3.49
CA SER A 11 2.30 0.37 2.59
C SER A 11 2.65 0.61 1.12
N PHE A 12 1.86 0.07 0.17
CA PHE A 12 2.05 0.36 -1.25
C PHE A 12 1.91 1.85 -1.58
N THR A 13 1.04 2.59 -0.86
CA THR A 13 0.95 4.05 -1.03
C THR A 13 2.20 4.75 -0.52
N TYR A 14 2.79 4.29 0.58
CA TYR A 14 4.08 4.78 1.06
C TYR A 14 5.20 4.55 0.03
N GLN A 15 5.26 3.35 -0.57
CA GLN A 15 6.22 3.03 -1.63
C GLN A 15 6.07 3.99 -2.83
N ALA A 16 4.82 4.26 -3.26
CA ALA A 16 4.54 5.23 -4.30
C ALA A 16 5.05 6.63 -3.93
N ALA A 17 4.79 7.06 -2.69
CA ALA A 17 5.24 8.35 -2.19
C ALA A 17 6.78 8.43 -2.14
N CYS A 18 7.48 7.42 -1.61
CA CYS A 18 8.94 7.39 -1.55
C CYS A 18 9.62 7.41 -2.92
N GLN A 19 9.05 6.72 -3.92
CA GLN A 19 9.61 6.72 -5.27
C GLN A 19 9.54 8.09 -5.94
N LEU A 20 8.49 8.88 -5.64
CA LEU A 20 8.28 10.19 -6.24
C LEU A 20 8.90 11.32 -5.41
N PHE A 21 8.97 11.14 -4.11
CA PHE A 21 9.37 12.17 -3.14
C PHE A 21 10.42 11.63 -2.15
N PRO A 22 11.62 11.25 -2.62
CA PRO A 22 12.63 10.60 -1.79
C PRO A 22 13.26 11.51 -0.72
N THR A 23 13.12 12.82 -0.85
CA THR A 23 13.71 13.83 0.06
C THR A 23 12.68 14.70 0.76
N GLU A 24 11.39 14.48 0.50
CA GLU A 24 10.30 15.29 1.03
C GLU A 24 9.79 14.75 2.36
N GLN A 25 9.10 15.60 3.11
CA GLN A 25 8.45 15.17 4.34
C GLN A 25 7.17 14.42 4.03
N LEU A 26 7.15 13.12 4.30
CA LEU A 26 6.00 12.23 4.13
C LEU A 26 5.22 12.09 5.43
N THR A 27 3.90 12.27 5.38
CA THR A 27 3.01 12.14 6.55
C THR A 27 1.92 11.12 6.28
N ALA A 28 1.88 10.07 7.09
CA ALA A 28 0.88 9.01 7.02
C ALA A 28 -0.47 9.46 7.59
N TYR A 29 -1.55 9.10 6.90
CA TYR A 29 -2.92 9.28 7.39
C TYR A 29 -3.67 7.95 7.39
N ALA A 30 -4.55 7.77 8.36
CA ALA A 30 -5.27 6.51 8.58
C ALA A 30 -6.31 6.16 7.51
N SER A 31 -6.69 7.13 6.65
CA SER A 31 -7.68 6.89 5.59
C SER A 31 -7.50 7.86 4.43
N ILE A 32 -7.99 7.48 3.23
CA ILE A 32 -8.02 8.36 2.06
C ILE A 32 -8.73 9.69 2.35
N PRO A 33 -9.92 9.71 3.00
CA PRO A 33 -10.55 10.96 3.36
C PRO A 33 -9.72 11.83 4.32
N ALA A 34 -8.97 11.25 5.25
CA ALA A 34 -8.10 12.00 6.14
C ALA A 34 -6.92 12.62 5.38
N CYS A 35 -6.30 11.85 4.49
CA CYS A 35 -5.22 12.27 3.61
C CYS A 35 -5.66 13.47 2.74
N LEU A 36 -6.78 13.37 2.03
CA LEU A 36 -7.30 14.43 1.18
C LEU A 36 -7.80 15.65 1.96
N ARG A 37 -8.41 15.48 3.14
CA ARG A 37 -8.79 16.62 3.99
C ARG A 37 -7.59 17.43 4.44
N ALA A 38 -6.44 16.81 4.71
CA ALA A 38 -5.22 17.53 5.04
C ALA A 38 -4.79 18.43 3.86
N LEU A 39 -4.88 17.96 2.63
CA LEU A 39 -4.64 18.75 1.42
C LEU A 39 -5.66 19.90 1.28
N PHE A 40 -6.95 19.62 1.39
CA PHE A 40 -8.02 20.66 1.27
C PHE A 40 -7.89 21.76 2.32
N ARG A 41 -7.36 21.42 3.51
CA ARG A 41 -7.07 22.38 4.59
C ARG A 41 -5.70 23.04 4.48
N LYS A 42 -4.95 22.76 3.41
CA LYS A 42 -3.58 23.28 3.19
C LYS A 42 -2.60 22.96 4.32
N GLN A 43 -2.79 21.82 4.99
CA GLN A 43 -1.87 21.29 6.00
C GLN A 43 -0.70 20.56 5.35
N VAL A 44 -0.89 20.10 4.11
CA VAL A 44 0.12 19.48 3.24
C VAL A 44 0.02 20.11 1.85
N ASP A 45 1.09 20.01 1.07
CA ASP A 45 1.19 20.56 -0.26
C ASP A 45 0.62 19.60 -1.33
N LEU A 46 0.84 18.30 -1.12
CA LEU A 46 0.40 17.23 -2.02
C LEU A 46 -0.18 16.06 -1.23
N ALA A 47 -0.98 15.24 -1.92
CA ALA A 47 -1.45 13.96 -1.40
C ALA A 47 -1.22 12.84 -2.42
N VAL A 48 -0.72 11.70 -1.97
CA VAL A 48 -0.60 10.46 -2.76
C VAL A 48 -1.72 9.52 -2.33
N VAL A 49 -2.60 9.17 -3.26
CA VAL A 49 -3.79 8.35 -2.98
C VAL A 49 -4.01 7.30 -4.07
N PRO A 50 -4.45 6.09 -3.72
CA PRO A 50 -4.82 5.08 -4.70
C PRO A 50 -6.12 5.48 -5.42
N VAL A 51 -6.20 5.23 -6.73
CA VAL A 51 -7.38 5.57 -7.55
C VAL A 51 -7.95 4.39 -8.32
N GLU A 52 -7.13 3.39 -8.60
CA GLU A 52 -7.54 2.20 -9.34
C GLU A 52 -6.61 1.02 -9.02
N ASN A 53 -7.20 -0.15 -8.88
CA ASN A 53 -6.46 -1.41 -8.88
C ASN A 53 -6.92 -2.26 -10.07
N SER A 54 -5.99 -2.92 -10.77
CA SER A 54 -6.27 -3.68 -12.00
C SER A 54 -7.24 -4.85 -11.81
N LEU A 55 -7.41 -5.35 -10.58
CA LEU A 55 -8.30 -6.47 -10.26
C LEU A 55 -9.63 -6.02 -9.65
N GLU A 56 -9.64 -4.92 -8.90
CA GLU A 56 -10.82 -4.44 -8.15
C GLU A 56 -11.49 -3.23 -8.79
N GLY A 57 -10.80 -2.60 -9.74
CA GLY A 57 -11.30 -1.39 -10.40
C GLY A 57 -11.07 -0.11 -9.60
N SER A 58 -11.95 0.85 -9.79
CA SER A 58 -11.80 2.21 -9.27
C SER A 58 -12.00 2.32 -7.75
N VAL A 59 -11.14 3.11 -7.11
CA VAL A 59 -11.27 3.49 -5.71
C VAL A 59 -12.25 4.68 -5.60
N HIS A 60 -13.54 4.38 -5.55
CA HIS A 60 -14.62 5.37 -5.58
C HIS A 60 -14.46 6.49 -4.55
N HIS A 61 -14.01 6.19 -3.33
CA HIS A 61 -13.77 7.19 -2.28
C HIS A 61 -12.82 8.31 -2.71
N THR A 62 -11.76 7.99 -3.45
CA THR A 62 -10.83 9.00 -3.97
C THR A 62 -11.50 9.88 -5.00
N ILE A 63 -12.16 9.27 -5.98
CA ILE A 63 -12.81 9.98 -7.10
C ILE A 63 -13.94 10.88 -6.60
N ASP A 64 -14.81 10.36 -5.72
CA ASP A 64 -15.95 11.10 -5.17
C ASP A 64 -15.53 12.30 -4.34
N LEU A 65 -14.42 12.20 -3.59
CA LEU A 65 -13.91 13.32 -2.81
C LEU A 65 -13.30 14.38 -3.72
N LEU A 66 -12.49 13.98 -4.69
CA LEU A 66 -11.84 14.92 -5.62
C LEU A 66 -12.85 15.64 -6.51
N SER A 67 -13.94 14.99 -6.94
CA SER A 67 -14.98 15.61 -7.76
C SER A 67 -15.68 16.80 -7.09
N LYS A 68 -15.67 16.85 -5.75
CA LYS A 68 -16.27 17.95 -4.94
C LYS A 68 -15.30 19.09 -4.67
N HIS A 69 -14.04 18.97 -5.10
CA HIS A 69 -12.95 19.91 -4.81
C HIS A 69 -12.27 20.38 -6.12
N PRO A 70 -12.93 21.25 -6.92
CA PRO A 70 -12.41 21.70 -8.22
C PRO A 70 -11.14 22.56 -8.10
N GLU A 71 -10.81 23.02 -6.90
CA GLU A 71 -9.54 23.71 -6.59
C GLU A 71 -8.32 22.78 -6.58
N VAL A 72 -8.55 21.47 -6.53
CA VAL A 72 -7.49 20.45 -6.56
C VAL A 72 -7.43 19.80 -7.94
N GLU A 73 -6.25 19.45 -8.38
CA GLU A 73 -6.05 18.73 -9.64
C GLU A 73 -5.00 17.60 -9.49
N VAL A 74 -5.04 16.66 -10.40
CA VAL A 74 -4.02 15.61 -10.52
C VAL A 74 -2.76 16.23 -11.12
N LYS A 75 -1.67 16.20 -10.36
CA LYS A 75 -0.36 16.72 -10.77
C LYS A 75 0.48 15.67 -11.50
N SER A 76 0.33 14.41 -11.10
CA SER A 76 1.07 13.28 -11.68
C SER A 76 0.41 11.97 -11.27
N GLU A 77 0.88 10.86 -11.84
CA GLU A 77 0.49 9.51 -11.46
C GLU A 77 1.67 8.56 -11.42
N ILE A 78 1.52 7.48 -10.67
CA ILE A 78 2.44 6.34 -10.67
C ILE A 78 1.64 5.05 -10.63
N VAL A 79 2.11 4.03 -11.36
CA VAL A 79 1.55 2.68 -11.31
C VAL A 79 2.58 1.75 -10.69
N LEU A 80 2.20 1.05 -9.62
CA LEU A 80 3.05 0.08 -8.96
C LEU A 80 2.51 -1.34 -9.14
N PRO A 81 3.37 -2.32 -9.47
CA PRO A 81 3.01 -3.72 -9.37
C PRO A 81 2.78 -4.10 -7.91
N ILE A 82 1.71 -4.87 -7.65
CA ILE A 82 1.36 -5.35 -6.32
C ILE A 82 1.86 -6.79 -6.19
N LYS A 83 2.98 -6.96 -5.50
CA LYS A 83 3.59 -8.26 -5.25
C LYS A 83 3.46 -8.63 -3.78
N GLN A 84 2.88 -9.79 -3.51
CA GLN A 84 2.66 -10.31 -2.17
C GLN A 84 3.72 -11.35 -1.82
N GLN A 85 4.24 -11.27 -0.60
CA GLN A 85 5.21 -12.21 -0.05
C GLN A 85 4.59 -12.89 1.17
N LEU A 86 4.91 -14.16 1.41
CA LEU A 86 4.65 -14.77 2.70
C LEU A 86 5.82 -14.48 3.64
N LEU A 87 5.53 -13.85 4.76
CA LEU A 87 6.50 -13.37 5.73
C LEU A 87 6.35 -14.11 7.06
N GLY A 88 7.44 -14.34 7.74
CA GLY A 88 7.39 -14.98 9.06
C GLY A 88 8.77 -15.18 9.68
N ASN A 89 8.82 -16.03 10.69
CA ASN A 89 10.06 -16.46 11.31
C ASN A 89 10.41 -17.87 10.82
N ALA A 90 11.55 -18.06 10.17
CA ALA A 90 11.93 -19.27 9.42
C ALA A 90 11.89 -20.58 10.21
N ALA A 91 12.01 -20.54 11.52
CA ALA A 91 12.06 -21.73 12.37
C ALA A 91 10.70 -22.17 12.93
N THR A 92 9.59 -21.47 12.61
CA THR A 92 8.30 -21.73 13.24
C THR A 92 7.35 -22.46 12.30
N LYS A 93 6.60 -23.42 12.87
CA LYS A 93 5.45 -24.04 12.20
C LYS A 93 4.35 -23.00 12.06
N ILE A 94 3.88 -22.77 10.84
CA ILE A 94 2.79 -21.81 10.59
C ILE A 94 1.47 -22.46 10.99
N THR A 95 0.77 -21.85 11.97
CA THR A 95 -0.56 -22.29 12.45
C THR A 95 -1.67 -21.31 12.10
N LYS A 96 -1.34 -20.09 11.66
CA LYS A 96 -2.28 -19.10 11.12
C LYS A 96 -1.55 -18.15 10.17
N ILE A 97 -2.28 -17.65 9.17
CA ILE A 97 -1.78 -16.65 8.21
C ILE A 97 -2.67 -15.41 8.29
N LEU A 98 -2.04 -14.25 8.48
CA LEU A 98 -2.71 -12.97 8.65
C LEU A 98 -2.48 -12.10 7.44
N SER A 99 -3.51 -11.37 6.98
CA SER A 99 -3.38 -10.25 6.06
C SER A 99 -4.68 -9.47 5.92
N HIS A 100 -4.64 -8.40 5.13
CA HIS A 100 -5.85 -7.74 4.64
C HIS A 100 -6.67 -8.74 3.80
N PRO A 101 -8.03 -8.73 3.90
CA PRO A 101 -8.89 -9.68 3.17
C PRO A 101 -8.58 -9.78 1.68
N GLN A 102 -8.30 -8.65 1.05
CA GLN A 102 -7.93 -8.57 -0.35
C GLN A 102 -6.65 -9.36 -0.68
N ALA A 103 -5.59 -9.21 0.12
CA ALA A 103 -4.32 -9.91 -0.11
C ALA A 103 -4.47 -11.42 0.12
N LEU A 104 -5.30 -11.84 1.09
CA LEU A 104 -5.66 -13.25 1.29
C LEU A 104 -6.38 -13.82 0.06
N ALA A 105 -7.38 -13.10 -0.46
CA ALA A 105 -8.12 -13.52 -1.65
C ALA A 105 -7.25 -13.56 -2.92
N GLN A 106 -6.32 -12.63 -3.06
CA GLN A 106 -5.39 -12.55 -4.19
C GLN A 106 -4.24 -13.58 -4.15
N SER A 107 -4.12 -14.33 -3.06
CA SER A 107 -3.11 -15.39 -2.87
C SER A 107 -3.74 -16.76 -2.61
N GLN A 108 -5.02 -16.94 -2.99
CA GLN A 108 -5.81 -18.10 -2.63
C GLN A 108 -5.22 -19.39 -3.18
N GLN A 109 -4.81 -19.45 -4.44
CA GLN A 109 -4.26 -20.67 -5.07
C GLN A 109 -2.99 -21.14 -4.35
N PHE A 110 -2.10 -20.20 -4.01
CA PHE A 110 -0.90 -20.51 -3.24
C PHE A 110 -1.26 -21.07 -1.84
N LEU A 111 -2.20 -20.42 -1.15
CA LEU A 111 -2.61 -20.81 0.20
C LEU A 111 -3.29 -22.18 0.23
N GLU A 112 -4.18 -22.46 -0.71
CA GLU A 112 -4.86 -23.75 -0.82
C GLU A 112 -3.87 -24.88 -1.14
N THR A 113 -2.84 -24.59 -1.92
CA THR A 113 -1.83 -25.60 -2.32
C THR A 113 -0.84 -25.91 -1.18
N HIS A 114 -0.35 -24.88 -0.48
CA HIS A 114 0.75 -25.04 0.48
C HIS A 114 0.29 -25.06 1.95
N TYR A 115 -0.86 -24.46 2.25
CA TYR A 115 -1.40 -24.26 3.60
C TYR A 115 -2.90 -24.60 3.71
N PRO A 116 -3.39 -25.72 3.15
CA PRO A 116 -4.83 -25.99 2.98
C PRO A 116 -5.66 -26.03 4.28
N ASN A 117 -5.00 -26.27 5.41
CA ASN A 117 -5.65 -26.39 6.71
C ASN A 117 -5.24 -25.30 7.70
N VAL A 118 -4.56 -24.27 7.24
CA VAL A 118 -4.10 -23.17 8.08
C VAL A 118 -5.17 -22.06 8.10
N PRO A 119 -5.67 -21.65 9.28
CA PRO A 119 -6.62 -20.57 9.41
C PRO A 119 -6.09 -19.23 8.83
N LEU A 120 -6.93 -18.55 8.06
CA LEU A 120 -6.68 -17.23 7.52
C LEU A 120 -7.34 -16.18 8.41
N VAL A 121 -6.59 -15.18 8.86
CA VAL A 121 -7.06 -14.16 9.80
C VAL A 121 -6.99 -12.79 9.14
N ALA A 122 -8.13 -12.14 9.03
CA ALA A 122 -8.24 -10.79 8.47
C ALA A 122 -7.68 -9.72 9.42
N THR A 123 -6.93 -8.77 8.86
CA THR A 123 -6.38 -7.60 9.54
C THR A 123 -6.73 -6.32 8.77
N GLU A 124 -6.55 -5.16 9.39
CA GLU A 124 -6.86 -3.85 8.77
C GLU A 124 -5.98 -3.53 7.56
N SER A 125 -4.74 -4.05 7.52
CA SER A 125 -3.81 -3.89 6.41
C SER A 125 -2.80 -5.03 6.38
N THR A 126 -2.14 -5.22 5.23
CA THR A 126 -1.01 -6.16 5.08
C THR A 126 0.14 -5.80 6.03
N THR A 127 0.41 -4.51 6.21
CA THR A 127 1.44 -4.02 7.14
C THR A 127 1.08 -4.34 8.59
N ALA A 128 -0.19 -4.15 9.01
CA ALA A 128 -0.64 -4.52 10.36
C ALA A 128 -0.45 -6.02 10.64
N ALA A 129 -0.72 -6.87 9.65
CA ALA A 129 -0.46 -8.30 9.76
C ALA A 129 1.03 -8.61 10.00
N ALA A 130 1.91 -7.98 9.23
CA ALA A 130 3.36 -8.17 9.35
C ALA A 130 3.89 -7.66 10.70
N MET A 131 3.43 -6.49 11.15
CA MET A 131 3.77 -5.96 12.48
C MET A 131 3.35 -6.91 13.59
N TYR A 132 2.13 -7.44 13.53
CA TYR A 132 1.68 -8.45 14.49
C TYR A 132 2.62 -9.65 14.57
N VAL A 133 3.05 -10.18 13.41
CA VAL A 133 3.97 -11.34 13.37
C VAL A 133 5.34 -10.98 13.92
N ALA A 134 5.86 -9.79 13.62
CA ALA A 134 7.15 -9.32 14.12
C ALA A 134 7.15 -9.12 15.65
N GLU A 135 6.05 -8.62 16.22
CA GLU A 135 5.86 -8.44 17.67
C GLU A 135 5.68 -9.77 18.42
N HIS A 136 5.36 -10.86 17.70
CA HIS A 136 5.12 -12.18 18.28
C HIS A 136 6.09 -13.24 17.70
N PRO A 137 7.41 -13.09 17.89
CA PRO A 137 8.42 -13.92 17.22
C PRO A 137 8.37 -15.41 17.59
N LYS A 138 7.76 -15.74 18.74
CA LYS A 138 7.50 -17.14 19.16
C LYS A 138 6.11 -17.63 18.73
N GLY A 139 5.29 -16.74 18.16
CA GLY A 139 3.97 -17.07 17.64
C GLY A 139 4.13 -17.81 16.31
N GLU A 140 3.44 -18.94 16.18
CA GLU A 140 3.43 -19.76 14.96
C GLU A 140 2.55 -19.11 13.87
N ALA A 141 2.84 -17.85 13.51
CA ALA A 141 2.08 -17.07 12.57
C ALA A 141 2.93 -16.58 11.40
N ALA A 142 2.31 -16.47 10.23
CA ALA A 142 2.86 -15.79 9.05
C ALA A 142 1.96 -14.64 8.61
N ALA A 143 2.51 -13.70 7.87
CA ALA A 143 1.75 -12.60 7.27
C ALA A 143 1.94 -12.57 5.76
N ILE A 144 0.94 -12.08 5.03
CA ILE A 144 1.10 -11.72 3.62
C ILE A 144 1.24 -10.21 3.54
N ALA A 145 2.37 -9.74 3.01
CA ALA A 145 2.63 -8.32 2.80
C ALA A 145 3.68 -8.10 1.70
N SER A 146 4.08 -6.85 1.46
CA SER A 146 5.10 -6.50 0.48
C SER A 146 6.52 -6.81 0.96
N LEU A 147 7.48 -6.83 0.02
CA LEU A 147 8.90 -6.95 0.32
C LEU A 147 9.40 -5.81 1.22
N GLU A 148 8.94 -4.59 0.95
CA GLU A 148 9.32 -3.41 1.72
C GLU A 148 8.81 -3.50 3.16
N THR A 149 7.60 -4.05 3.34
CA THR A 149 7.09 -4.32 4.69
C THR A 149 7.98 -5.34 5.41
N ALA A 150 8.42 -6.42 4.75
CA ALA A 150 9.32 -7.40 5.34
C ALA A 150 10.61 -6.76 5.86
N GLN A 151 11.22 -5.90 5.03
CA GLN A 151 12.44 -5.17 5.38
C GLN A 151 12.22 -4.18 6.55
N HIS A 152 11.08 -3.48 6.54
CA HIS A 152 10.73 -2.51 7.58
C HIS A 152 10.54 -3.14 8.96
N VAL A 153 9.87 -4.30 9.03
CA VAL A 153 9.57 -4.97 10.30
C VAL A 153 10.58 -6.06 10.66
N GLY A 154 11.54 -6.37 9.78
CA GLY A 154 12.60 -7.36 10.03
C GLY A 154 12.13 -8.81 9.98
N LEU A 155 11.10 -9.13 9.21
CA LEU A 155 10.63 -10.50 8.99
C LEU A 155 11.35 -11.17 7.82
N GLU A 156 11.50 -12.49 7.90
CA GLU A 156 12.04 -13.31 6.82
C GLU A 156 10.97 -13.53 5.73
N ILE A 157 11.42 -13.65 4.48
CA ILE A 157 10.57 -13.99 3.35
C ILE A 157 10.55 -15.52 3.24
N LEU A 158 9.38 -16.11 3.51
CA LEU A 158 9.18 -17.56 3.45
C LEU A 158 8.79 -18.02 2.04
N ALA A 159 8.08 -17.18 1.28
CA ALA A 159 7.77 -17.39 -0.13
C ALA A 159 7.60 -16.04 -0.85
N VAL A 160 8.00 -15.99 -2.12
CA VAL A 160 7.98 -14.77 -2.95
C VAL A 160 6.86 -14.82 -3.99
N ASN A 161 6.29 -13.67 -4.32
CA ASN A 161 5.34 -13.48 -5.41
C ASN A 161 4.19 -14.50 -5.36
N ILE A 162 3.53 -14.59 -4.21
CA ILE A 162 2.49 -15.59 -3.95
C ILE A 162 1.10 -15.19 -4.47
N GLN A 163 0.95 -14.00 -5.08
CA GLN A 163 -0.29 -13.54 -5.67
C GLN A 163 -0.66 -14.37 -6.90
N ASP A 164 -1.95 -14.69 -7.04
CA ASP A 164 -2.50 -15.51 -8.13
C ASP A 164 -2.42 -14.83 -9.50
N ASN A 165 -2.39 -13.50 -9.54
CA ASN A 165 -2.30 -12.71 -10.77
C ASN A 165 -1.03 -11.84 -10.77
N GLU A 166 -0.12 -12.11 -11.69
CA GLU A 166 1.13 -11.36 -11.85
C GLU A 166 0.93 -9.94 -12.41
N LEU A 167 -0.21 -9.69 -13.05
CA LEU A 167 -0.56 -8.38 -13.61
C LEU A 167 -1.26 -7.46 -12.61
N ASN A 168 -1.30 -7.84 -11.33
CA ASN A 168 -1.89 -7.01 -10.29
C ASN A 168 -1.07 -5.73 -10.11
N GLN A 169 -1.71 -4.59 -10.33
CA GLN A 169 -1.10 -3.27 -10.18
C GLN A 169 -2.09 -2.26 -9.62
N THR A 170 -1.57 -1.27 -8.92
CA THR A 170 -2.37 -0.15 -8.40
C THR A 170 -1.84 1.17 -8.97
N ARG A 171 -2.77 2.00 -9.44
CA ARG A 171 -2.53 3.36 -9.88
C ARG A 171 -2.74 4.31 -8.71
N PHE A 172 -1.77 5.17 -8.49
CA PHE A 172 -1.83 6.24 -7.49
C PHE A 172 -1.80 7.59 -8.18
N TRP A 173 -2.64 8.50 -7.73
CA TRP A 173 -2.58 9.90 -8.14
C TRP A 173 -1.84 10.73 -7.10
N ILE A 174 -1.07 11.68 -7.61
CA ILE A 174 -0.49 12.78 -6.87
C ILE A 174 -1.39 13.98 -7.12
N VAL A 175 -2.04 14.45 -6.07
CA VAL A 175 -3.00 15.55 -6.17
C VAL A 175 -2.53 16.75 -5.36
N GLY A 176 -2.81 17.94 -5.86
CA GLY A 176 -2.40 19.20 -5.25
C GLY A 176 -3.29 20.36 -5.64
N ASP A 177 -3.10 21.52 -5.00
CA ASP A 177 -3.84 22.75 -5.35
C ASP A 177 -3.55 23.12 -6.82
N ARG A 178 -4.59 23.44 -7.58
CA ARG A 178 -4.49 23.88 -8.99
C ARG A 178 -3.58 25.09 -9.19
N LYS A 179 -3.56 26.01 -8.22
CA LYS A 179 -2.73 27.21 -8.23
C LYS A 179 -1.27 26.97 -7.86
N MET A 180 -0.94 25.75 -7.42
CA MET A 180 0.44 25.36 -7.10
C MET A 180 1.20 25.22 -8.42
N THR A 181 1.93 26.26 -8.80
CA THR A 181 2.94 26.20 -9.85
C THR A 181 4.13 25.46 -9.29
N SER A 182 4.35 24.23 -9.72
CA SER A 182 5.53 23.46 -9.33
C SER A 182 6.79 24.17 -9.84
N GLN A 183 7.56 24.75 -8.93
CA GLN A 183 8.96 25.14 -9.24
C GLN A 183 9.87 23.90 -9.37
N GLN A 184 9.37 22.72 -9.00
CA GLN A 184 10.00 21.43 -9.27
C GLN A 184 9.01 20.57 -10.07
N PRO A 185 9.41 20.02 -11.21
CA PRO A 185 8.56 19.10 -11.95
C PRO A 185 8.24 17.90 -11.04
N VAL A 186 6.96 17.67 -10.77
CA VAL A 186 6.53 16.43 -10.15
C VAL A 186 6.98 15.30 -11.09
N PRO A 187 7.80 14.36 -10.63
CA PRO A 187 8.37 13.34 -11.52
C PRO A 187 7.26 12.58 -12.22
N VAL A 188 7.14 12.75 -13.53
CA VAL A 188 6.26 11.91 -14.35
C VAL A 188 7.01 10.61 -14.59
N LYS A 189 6.77 9.60 -13.77
CA LYS A 189 7.18 8.23 -14.10
C LYS A 189 6.00 7.54 -14.76
N MET A 190 6.07 7.45 -16.09
CA MET A 190 5.26 6.52 -16.86
C MET A 190 5.60 5.08 -16.42
N SER A 191 4.59 4.21 -16.50
CA SER A 191 4.63 2.77 -16.22
C SER A 191 5.95 2.13 -16.62
N VAL A 192 6.60 1.46 -15.70
CA VAL A 192 7.57 0.42 -16.05
C VAL A 192 6.72 -0.84 -16.33
N ILE A 193 6.61 -1.18 -17.62
CA ILE A 193 6.08 -2.44 -18.11
C ILE A 193 7.05 -3.57 -17.73
#